data_4d41ac9ed93074054a31297d5dfe1894
#
_entry.id   4d41ac9ed93074054a31297d5dfe1894
#
_cell.length_a   1.000
_cell.length_b   1.000
_cell.length_c   1.000
_cell.angle_alpha   90.00
_cell.angle_beta   90.00
_cell.angle_gamma   90.00
#
_symmetry.space_group_name_H-M   'P 1'
#
loop_
_entity.id
_entity.type
_entity.pdbx_description
1 polymer ?
#
loop_
_entity_poly.entity_id
_entity_poly.type
_entity_poly.pdbx_seq_one_letter_code
_entity_poly.pdbx_strand_id
1 'polypeptide(L)'
;MGAVTETSAARRSFWRAPNYAAWFTADTASAAGGSLRALAVSLAGYAVSGSTAAAGWLGTAALIAQQAASVFGGTFVDRHERRTLIVVNAAVGVCAWGSVAALLTARMLTYPLLLVIATLGSAVSGFLGSATDAMLRSIIGVRDYPKALSLNRGRDATINIAGNPVGGFLYGVAPWLPFLVTACLYALSGAAARRIRAPRKAHAPTARPSFFGDFVSGWSWSLHKPLLVTVIIAAAVLNYGINGVEYAIQLHLMQLDTSATLIGAIGSGIAATMLVGAFAAARLSDRVPVGGCICVSFVFLCVCVAPMLFAYGPSVSRGASYALVFVANAVMGLPFPIIDALLLGFVYAKAPTSMQGRIAVSLTVPAQALSAFSSASACALLPVLGFRGTIAVFLATLALSTVMVLCSARIRRIPR
;
A
#
# COMPACT_ATOMS: atom_id res chain seq x y z
N MET A 1 -20.95 -5.76 51.96
CA MET A 1 -19.51 -5.61 51.92
C MET A 1 -18.92 -6.93 51.46
N GLY A 2 -18.62 -7.05 50.21
CA GLY A 2 -17.96 -8.17 49.59
C GLY A 2 -17.05 -7.61 48.51
N ALA A 3 -15.80 -7.32 48.88
CA ALA A 3 -14.76 -6.89 47.98
C ALA A 3 -14.43 -8.06 47.04
N VAL A 4 -14.80 -7.94 45.77
CA VAL A 4 -14.31 -8.79 44.70
C VAL A 4 -12.84 -8.45 44.53
N THR A 5 -11.98 -9.29 45.10
CA THR A 5 -10.54 -9.32 44.84
C THR A 5 -10.38 -9.65 43.35
N GLU A 6 -10.19 -8.62 42.52
CA GLU A 6 -9.61 -8.80 41.18
C GLU A 6 -8.19 -9.37 41.37
N THR A 7 -8.08 -10.67 41.29
CA THR A 7 -6.81 -11.38 41.15
C THR A 7 -6.07 -10.76 39.96
N SER A 8 -4.95 -10.12 40.22
CA SER A 8 -3.97 -9.65 39.26
C SER A 8 -3.45 -10.83 38.44
N ALA A 9 -4.23 -11.26 37.46
CA ALA A 9 -3.75 -12.16 36.41
C ALA A 9 -2.61 -11.41 35.72
N ALA A 10 -1.38 -11.84 36.01
CA ALA A 10 -0.16 -11.31 35.47
C ALA A 10 -0.38 -10.96 34.00
N ARG A 11 -0.11 -9.70 33.58
CA ARG A 11 -0.16 -9.18 32.21
C ARG A 11 0.72 -10.07 31.32
N ARG A 12 0.21 -11.20 30.88
CA ARG A 12 0.91 -12.02 29.86
C ARG A 12 0.99 -11.17 28.63
N SER A 13 2.19 -10.79 28.26
CA SER A 13 2.46 -10.07 27.02
C SER A 13 1.79 -10.82 25.89
N PHE A 14 1.06 -10.14 24.97
CA PHE A 14 0.40 -10.75 23.81
C PHE A 14 1.40 -11.52 22.90
N TRP A 15 2.70 -11.21 23.01
CA TRP A 15 3.79 -11.98 22.39
C TRP A 15 3.85 -13.46 22.84
N ARG A 16 3.33 -13.76 24.04
CA ARG A 16 3.24 -15.10 24.57
C ARG A 16 1.91 -15.80 24.22
N ALA A 17 1.04 -15.11 23.45
CA ALA A 17 -0.18 -15.75 22.97
C ALA A 17 0.17 -16.94 22.06
N PRO A 18 -0.47 -18.10 22.27
CA PRO A 18 -0.26 -19.24 21.39
C PRO A 18 -0.50 -18.83 19.94
N ASN A 19 0.38 -19.24 19.05
CA ASN A 19 0.34 -18.96 17.61
C ASN A 19 0.72 -17.53 17.17
N TYR A 20 0.83 -16.52 18.07
CA TYR A 20 1.13 -15.15 17.64
C TYR A 20 2.51 -15.04 16.98
N ALA A 21 3.54 -15.65 17.55
CA ALA A 21 4.88 -15.61 16.97
C ALA A 21 4.93 -16.26 15.57
N ALA A 22 4.24 -17.41 15.40
CA ALA A 22 4.17 -18.08 14.10
C ALA A 22 3.39 -17.25 13.08
N TRP A 23 2.28 -16.65 13.49
CA TRP A 23 1.51 -15.75 12.66
C TRP A 23 2.33 -14.50 12.28
N PHE A 24 2.98 -13.87 13.25
CA PHE A 24 3.79 -12.66 13.02
C PHE A 24 4.95 -12.93 12.06
N THR A 25 5.61 -14.09 12.18
CA THR A 25 6.67 -14.52 11.25
C THR A 25 6.11 -14.73 9.84
N ALA A 26 4.97 -15.43 9.73
CA ALA A 26 4.34 -15.70 8.44
C ALA A 26 3.94 -14.40 7.72
N ASP A 27 3.30 -13.49 8.43
CA ASP A 27 2.84 -12.22 7.90
C ASP A 27 4.00 -11.29 7.53
N THR A 28 5.00 -11.17 8.43
CA THR A 28 6.21 -10.36 8.20
C THR A 28 6.98 -10.84 6.97
N ALA A 29 7.16 -12.16 6.83
CA ALA A 29 7.88 -12.73 5.69
C ALA A 29 7.13 -12.47 4.37
N SER A 30 5.81 -12.64 4.36
CA SER A 30 4.98 -12.35 3.19
C SER A 30 5.02 -10.86 2.81
N ALA A 31 4.88 -9.96 3.79
CA ALA A 31 4.95 -8.52 3.58
C ALA A 31 6.32 -8.07 3.05
N ALA A 32 7.41 -8.60 3.64
CA ALA A 32 8.77 -8.31 3.19
C ALA A 32 9.00 -8.78 1.75
N GLY A 33 8.57 -10.00 1.40
CA GLY A 33 8.63 -10.50 0.02
C GLY A 33 7.87 -9.62 -0.96
N GLY A 34 6.67 -9.16 -0.58
CA GLY A 34 5.87 -8.24 -1.38
C GLY A 34 6.57 -6.91 -1.65
N SER A 35 7.17 -6.32 -0.62
CA SER A 35 7.86 -5.03 -0.71
C SER A 35 9.16 -5.12 -1.54
N LEU A 36 9.96 -6.16 -1.35
CA LEU A 36 11.20 -6.39 -2.11
C LEU A 36 10.96 -6.50 -3.62
N ARG A 37 9.92 -7.22 -4.02
CA ARG A 37 9.64 -7.48 -5.44
C ARG A 37 8.95 -6.31 -6.16
N ALA A 38 8.37 -5.37 -5.44
CA ALA A 38 7.57 -4.31 -6.04
C ALA A 38 8.35 -3.51 -7.10
N LEU A 39 9.55 -3.03 -6.75
CA LEU A 39 10.45 -2.38 -7.69
C LEU A 39 11.06 -3.37 -8.71
N ALA A 40 11.46 -4.56 -8.25
CA ALA A 40 12.15 -5.54 -9.08
C ALA A 40 11.30 -6.02 -10.27
N VAL A 41 9.98 -6.15 -10.11
CA VAL A 41 9.05 -6.51 -11.20
C VAL A 41 9.06 -5.45 -12.30
N SER A 42 9.00 -4.17 -11.95
CA SER A 42 9.06 -3.08 -12.93
C SER A 42 10.42 -3.03 -13.66
N LEU A 43 11.53 -3.20 -12.91
CA LEU A 43 12.87 -3.25 -13.48
C LEU A 43 13.05 -4.45 -14.44
N ALA A 44 12.57 -5.63 -14.05
CA ALA A 44 12.60 -6.82 -14.91
C ALA A 44 11.72 -6.64 -16.17
N GLY A 45 10.53 -6.03 -16.00
CA GLY A 45 9.65 -5.70 -17.11
C GLY A 45 10.31 -4.78 -18.14
N TYR A 46 11.01 -3.75 -17.67
CA TYR A 46 11.79 -2.87 -18.53
C TYR A 46 12.97 -3.59 -19.19
N ALA A 47 13.75 -4.35 -18.42
CA ALA A 47 14.92 -5.06 -18.94
C ALA A 47 14.57 -6.10 -20.05
N VAL A 48 13.41 -6.80 -19.89
CA VAL A 48 12.99 -7.84 -20.85
C VAL A 48 12.29 -7.25 -22.08
N SER A 49 11.59 -6.10 -21.94
CA SER A 49 10.80 -5.50 -23.04
C SER A 49 11.53 -4.36 -23.75
N GLY A 50 12.50 -3.73 -23.11
CA GLY A 50 13.11 -2.49 -23.59
C GLY A 50 12.16 -1.29 -23.59
N SER A 51 10.96 -1.40 -22.98
CA SER A 51 9.89 -0.42 -23.06
C SER A 51 9.38 -0.02 -21.70
N THR A 52 9.42 1.29 -21.42
CA THR A 52 8.80 1.87 -20.20
C THR A 52 7.29 1.68 -20.18
N ALA A 53 6.65 1.72 -21.37
CA ALA A 53 5.23 1.45 -21.50
C ALA A 53 4.89 0.02 -21.04
N ALA A 54 5.66 -0.96 -21.45
CA ALA A 54 5.47 -2.34 -21.01
C ALA A 54 5.67 -2.49 -19.51
N ALA A 55 6.71 -1.86 -18.92
CA ALA A 55 6.94 -1.88 -17.47
C ALA A 55 5.78 -1.27 -16.68
N GLY A 56 5.19 -0.20 -17.18
CA GLY A 56 4.04 0.44 -16.53
C GLY A 56 2.74 -0.36 -16.68
N TRP A 57 2.48 -0.93 -17.84
CA TRP A 57 1.32 -1.83 -18.01
C TRP A 57 1.40 -3.06 -17.12
N LEU A 58 2.62 -3.58 -16.88
CA LEU A 58 2.85 -4.68 -15.93
C LEU A 58 2.39 -4.29 -14.52
N GLY A 59 2.78 -3.12 -14.04
CA GLY A 59 2.35 -2.59 -12.73
C GLY A 59 0.84 -2.38 -12.66
N THR A 60 0.26 -1.77 -13.71
CA THR A 60 -1.19 -1.53 -13.80
C THR A 60 -1.97 -2.84 -13.78
N ALA A 61 -1.60 -3.82 -14.61
CA ALA A 61 -2.29 -5.11 -14.69
C ALA A 61 -2.23 -5.87 -13.36
N ALA A 62 -1.04 -5.91 -12.74
CA ALA A 62 -0.85 -6.55 -11.44
C ALA A 62 -1.71 -5.89 -10.34
N LEU A 63 -1.78 -4.55 -10.30
CA LEU A 63 -2.55 -3.82 -9.30
C LEU A 63 -4.07 -3.98 -9.51
N ILE A 64 -4.55 -3.89 -10.76
CA ILE A 64 -5.97 -4.14 -11.09
C ILE A 64 -6.36 -5.56 -10.70
N ALA A 65 -5.54 -6.55 -11.04
CA ALA A 65 -5.81 -7.94 -10.70
C ALA A 65 -5.85 -8.18 -9.19
N GLN A 66 -4.92 -7.57 -8.44
CA GLN A 66 -4.90 -7.62 -6.99
C GLN A 66 -6.16 -7.02 -6.37
N GLN A 67 -6.55 -5.83 -6.80
CA GLN A 67 -7.71 -5.12 -6.25
C GLN A 67 -9.03 -5.79 -6.63
N ALA A 68 -9.19 -6.20 -7.88
CA ALA A 68 -10.37 -6.93 -8.32
C ALA A 68 -10.53 -8.26 -7.54
N ALA A 69 -9.45 -9.00 -7.37
CA ALA A 69 -9.47 -10.25 -6.62
C ALA A 69 -9.74 -10.04 -5.12
N SER A 70 -9.23 -8.96 -4.52
CA SER A 70 -9.43 -8.66 -3.08
C SER A 70 -10.89 -8.41 -2.72
N VAL A 71 -11.68 -7.87 -3.65
CA VAL A 71 -13.13 -7.65 -3.48
C VAL A 71 -13.86 -8.96 -3.18
N PHE A 72 -13.49 -10.04 -3.88
CA PHE A 72 -14.11 -11.35 -3.71
C PHE A 72 -13.45 -12.20 -2.62
N GLY A 73 -12.17 -11.91 -2.32
CA GLY A 73 -11.35 -12.67 -1.39
C GLY A 73 -11.88 -12.67 0.05
N GLY A 74 -12.39 -11.52 0.53
CA GLY A 74 -12.87 -11.40 1.90
C GLY A 74 -13.97 -12.41 2.24
N THR A 75 -14.96 -12.58 1.39
CA THR A 75 -16.07 -13.54 1.60
C THR A 75 -15.61 -14.99 1.51
N PHE A 76 -14.63 -15.27 0.66
CA PHE A 76 -14.04 -16.60 0.53
C PHE A 76 -13.26 -16.98 1.79
N VAL A 77 -12.45 -16.05 2.30
CA VAL A 77 -11.64 -16.20 3.51
C VAL A 77 -12.51 -16.47 4.75
N ASP A 78 -13.65 -15.81 4.87
CA ASP A 78 -14.57 -16.00 6.00
C ASP A 78 -15.19 -17.41 6.05
N ARG A 79 -15.22 -18.12 4.92
CA ARG A 79 -15.83 -19.47 4.79
C ARG A 79 -14.82 -20.61 4.89
N HIS A 80 -13.53 -20.32 4.77
CA HIS A 80 -12.49 -21.35 4.69
C HIS A 80 -11.51 -21.26 5.85
N GLU A 81 -10.75 -22.31 6.05
CA GLU A 81 -9.72 -22.36 7.09
C GLU A 81 -8.59 -21.39 6.75
N ARG A 82 -8.47 -20.34 7.55
CA ARG A 82 -7.51 -19.23 7.34
C ARG A 82 -6.07 -19.68 7.24
N ARG A 83 -5.66 -20.68 8.06
CA ARG A 83 -4.33 -21.27 8.02
C ARG A 83 -4.02 -21.87 6.66
N THR A 84 -4.94 -22.66 6.13
CA THR A 84 -4.80 -23.28 4.81
C THR A 84 -4.67 -22.21 3.71
N LEU A 85 -5.46 -21.13 3.79
CA LEU A 85 -5.37 -20.03 2.82
C LEU A 85 -4.02 -19.29 2.85
N ILE A 86 -3.45 -19.08 4.04
CA ILE A 86 -2.11 -18.47 4.18
C ILE A 86 -1.05 -19.40 3.57
N VAL A 87 -1.15 -20.71 3.81
CA VAL A 87 -0.22 -21.71 3.24
C VAL A 87 -0.35 -21.77 1.72
N VAL A 88 -1.56 -21.73 1.17
CA VAL A 88 -1.81 -21.70 -0.29
C VAL A 88 -1.23 -20.43 -0.91
N ASN A 89 -1.48 -19.26 -0.31
CA ASN A 89 -0.88 -18.00 -0.78
C ASN A 89 0.65 -18.06 -0.80
N ALA A 90 1.24 -18.62 0.26
CA ALA A 90 2.68 -18.82 0.35
C ALA A 90 3.20 -19.78 -0.74
N ALA A 91 2.54 -20.90 -0.97
CA ALA A 91 2.92 -21.85 -2.02
C ALA A 91 2.85 -21.23 -3.42
N VAL A 92 1.78 -20.50 -3.74
CA VAL A 92 1.67 -19.75 -4.99
C VAL A 92 2.78 -18.71 -5.11
N GLY A 93 3.09 -17.99 -4.04
CA GLY A 93 4.20 -17.02 -4.02
C GLY A 93 5.55 -17.66 -4.30
N VAL A 94 5.84 -18.84 -3.71
CA VAL A 94 7.07 -19.60 -3.99
C VAL A 94 7.13 -20.02 -5.46
N CYS A 95 6.05 -20.60 -5.98
CA CYS A 95 6.00 -21.05 -7.38
C CYS A 95 6.14 -19.87 -8.35
N ALA A 96 5.39 -18.79 -8.15
CA ALA A 96 5.40 -17.62 -9.02
C ALA A 96 6.77 -16.93 -9.05
N TRP A 97 7.31 -16.57 -7.89
CA TRP A 97 8.56 -15.80 -7.84
C TRP A 97 9.80 -16.68 -7.99
N GLY A 98 9.71 -17.95 -7.59
CA GLY A 98 10.74 -18.95 -7.89
C GLY A 98 10.86 -19.22 -9.38
N SER A 99 9.75 -19.31 -10.12
CA SER A 99 9.77 -19.46 -11.59
C SER A 99 10.34 -18.23 -12.28
N VAL A 100 10.01 -17.00 -11.82
CA VAL A 100 10.63 -15.79 -12.37
C VAL A 100 12.14 -15.78 -12.15
N ALA A 101 12.62 -16.15 -10.95
CA ALA A 101 14.06 -16.25 -10.68
C ALA A 101 14.75 -17.29 -11.58
N ALA A 102 14.15 -18.47 -11.73
CA ALA A 102 14.68 -19.53 -12.57
C ALA A 102 14.70 -19.14 -14.08
N LEU A 103 13.65 -18.49 -14.56
CA LEU A 103 13.56 -18.03 -15.95
C LEU A 103 14.56 -16.90 -16.25
N LEU A 104 14.81 -16.01 -15.28
CA LEU A 104 15.84 -14.96 -15.40
C LEU A 104 17.24 -15.56 -15.46
N THR A 105 17.54 -16.55 -14.59
CA THR A 105 18.85 -17.23 -14.62
C THR A 105 19.06 -18.02 -15.91
N ALA A 106 18.02 -18.65 -16.41
CA ALA A 106 18.04 -19.37 -17.69
C ALA A 106 18.00 -18.44 -18.92
N ARG A 107 17.84 -17.13 -18.75
CA ARG A 107 17.64 -16.13 -19.82
C ARG A 107 16.45 -16.43 -20.74
N MET A 108 15.45 -17.10 -20.22
CA MET A 108 14.22 -17.51 -20.93
C MET A 108 13.00 -16.67 -20.58
N LEU A 109 13.13 -15.69 -19.67
CA LEU A 109 12.01 -14.83 -19.27
C LEU A 109 11.61 -13.92 -20.42
N THR A 110 10.36 -14.03 -20.85
CA THR A 110 9.75 -13.12 -21.82
C THR A 110 8.77 -12.19 -21.15
N TYR A 111 8.49 -11.03 -21.75
CA TYR A 111 7.55 -10.06 -21.18
C TYR A 111 6.13 -10.65 -20.99
N PRO A 112 5.51 -11.37 -21.95
CA PRO A 112 4.20 -11.97 -21.74
C PRO A 112 4.16 -12.95 -20.57
N LEU A 113 5.24 -13.73 -20.39
CA LEU A 113 5.33 -14.69 -19.29
C LEU A 113 5.44 -13.98 -17.94
N LEU A 114 6.27 -12.94 -17.86
CA LEU A 114 6.36 -12.10 -16.65
C LEU A 114 5.02 -11.43 -16.34
N LEU A 115 4.32 -10.91 -17.36
CA LEU A 115 3.00 -10.29 -17.20
C LEU A 115 1.99 -11.28 -16.60
N VAL A 116 1.93 -12.49 -17.15
CA VAL A 116 1.02 -13.55 -16.66
C VAL A 116 1.36 -13.93 -15.21
N ILE A 117 2.63 -14.21 -14.91
CA ILE A 117 3.06 -14.62 -13.56
C ILE A 117 2.79 -13.50 -12.55
N ALA A 118 3.16 -12.26 -12.86
CA ALA A 118 2.96 -11.12 -11.96
C ALA A 118 1.47 -10.83 -11.74
N THR A 119 0.65 -10.88 -12.78
CA THR A 119 -0.79 -10.62 -12.69
C THR A 119 -1.50 -11.71 -11.88
N LEU A 120 -1.25 -12.98 -12.17
CA LEU A 120 -1.83 -14.11 -11.43
C LEU A 120 -1.36 -14.15 -9.99
N GLY A 121 -0.05 -13.95 -9.75
CA GLY A 121 0.51 -13.89 -8.40
C GLY A 121 -0.08 -12.75 -7.57
N SER A 122 -0.31 -11.58 -8.18
CA SER A 122 -0.95 -10.44 -7.54
C SER A 122 -2.45 -10.68 -7.29
N ALA A 123 -3.16 -11.31 -8.23
CA ALA A 123 -4.55 -11.71 -8.06
C ALA A 123 -4.72 -12.67 -6.87
N VAL A 124 -3.89 -13.70 -6.77
CA VAL A 124 -3.94 -14.65 -5.64
C VAL A 124 -3.60 -13.96 -4.32
N SER A 125 -2.58 -13.09 -4.31
CA SER A 125 -2.22 -12.30 -3.12
C SER A 125 -3.35 -11.36 -2.70
N GLY A 126 -4.07 -10.75 -3.63
CA GLY A 126 -5.26 -9.93 -3.34
C GLY A 126 -6.40 -10.78 -2.80
N PHE A 127 -6.69 -11.91 -3.44
CA PHE A 127 -7.78 -12.80 -3.07
C PHE A 127 -7.61 -13.42 -1.67
N LEU A 128 -6.38 -13.83 -1.32
CA LEU A 128 -6.09 -14.52 -0.06
C LEU A 128 -5.50 -13.59 1.02
N GLY A 129 -5.15 -12.35 0.68
CA GLY A 129 -4.43 -11.43 1.57
C GLY A 129 -5.15 -11.13 2.87
N SER A 130 -6.48 -11.03 2.84
CA SER A 130 -7.30 -10.80 4.05
C SER A 130 -7.28 -11.96 5.06
N ALA A 131 -6.79 -13.15 4.68
CA ALA A 131 -6.70 -14.31 5.57
C ALA A 131 -5.78 -14.06 6.77
N THR A 132 -4.70 -13.31 6.57
CA THR A 132 -3.73 -12.98 7.62
C THR A 132 -4.34 -12.06 8.67
N ASP A 133 -5.04 -11.00 8.25
CA ASP A 133 -5.74 -10.07 9.16
C ASP A 133 -6.88 -10.78 9.93
N ALA A 134 -7.62 -11.63 9.23
CA ALA A 134 -8.68 -12.43 9.84
C ALA A 134 -8.13 -13.44 10.86
N MET A 135 -6.95 -14.02 10.61
CA MET A 135 -6.25 -14.92 11.54
C MET A 135 -5.82 -14.17 12.78
N LEU A 136 -5.26 -12.95 12.67
CA LEU A 136 -4.86 -12.15 13.83
C LEU A 136 -6.02 -11.94 14.82
N ARG A 137 -7.21 -11.61 14.30
CA ARG A 137 -8.42 -11.45 15.12
C ARG A 137 -8.82 -12.70 15.88
N SER A 138 -8.46 -13.89 15.37
CA SER A 138 -8.75 -15.16 16.01
C SER A 138 -7.71 -15.60 17.05
N ILE A 139 -6.48 -15.06 16.97
CA ILE A 139 -5.35 -15.38 17.85
C ILE A 139 -5.32 -14.46 19.07
N ILE A 140 -5.63 -13.18 18.89
CA ILE A 140 -5.52 -12.14 19.92
C ILE A 140 -6.90 -11.76 20.42
N GLY A 141 -7.04 -11.64 21.75
CA GLY A 141 -8.27 -11.16 22.37
C GLY A 141 -8.59 -9.70 21.98
N VAL A 142 -9.88 -9.36 22.05
CA VAL A 142 -10.39 -8.02 21.65
C VAL A 142 -9.66 -6.88 22.35
N ARG A 143 -9.24 -7.06 23.60
CA ARG A 143 -8.53 -6.06 24.42
C ARG A 143 -7.14 -5.72 23.87
N ASP A 144 -6.39 -6.71 23.39
CA ASP A 144 -5.00 -6.52 22.94
C ASP A 144 -4.92 -6.27 21.41
N TYR A 145 -6.03 -6.46 20.69
CA TYR A 145 -6.07 -6.33 19.23
C TYR A 145 -5.62 -4.93 18.73
N PRO A 146 -6.06 -3.79 19.31
CA PRO A 146 -5.59 -2.47 18.84
C PRO A 146 -4.08 -2.29 18.97
N LYS A 147 -3.48 -2.81 20.06
CA LYS A 147 -2.03 -2.76 20.28
C LYS A 147 -1.26 -3.61 19.28
N ALA A 148 -1.74 -4.82 19.00
CA ALA A 148 -1.14 -5.68 17.99
C ALA A 148 -1.25 -5.09 16.59
N LEU A 149 -2.41 -4.50 16.25
CA LEU A 149 -2.61 -3.82 14.97
C LEU A 149 -1.67 -2.62 14.80
N SER A 150 -1.50 -1.80 15.84
CA SER A 150 -0.55 -0.68 15.82
C SER A 150 0.90 -1.14 15.60
N LEU A 151 1.31 -2.22 16.26
CA LEU A 151 2.65 -2.79 16.08
C LEU A 151 2.85 -3.33 14.66
N ASN A 152 1.84 -4.01 14.10
CA ASN A 152 1.90 -4.51 12.74
C ASN A 152 1.99 -3.38 11.72
N ARG A 153 1.25 -2.29 11.90
CA ARG A 153 1.37 -1.09 11.04
C ARG A 153 2.77 -0.48 11.11
N GLY A 154 3.38 -0.40 12.29
CA GLY A 154 4.77 0.04 12.45
C GLY A 154 5.76 -0.88 11.73
N ARG A 155 5.59 -2.19 11.84
CA ARG A 155 6.38 -3.19 11.09
C ARG A 155 6.23 -3.00 9.58
N ASP A 156 4.99 -2.88 9.08
CA ASP A 156 4.71 -2.72 7.66
C ASP A 156 5.34 -1.43 7.11
N ALA A 157 5.26 -0.34 7.87
CA ALA A 157 5.95 0.89 7.52
C ALA A 157 7.48 0.68 7.41
N THR A 158 8.09 -0.03 8.35
CA THR A 158 9.52 -0.36 8.32
C THR A 158 9.88 -1.22 7.11
N ILE A 159 9.07 -2.24 6.81
CA ILE A 159 9.25 -3.11 5.64
C ILE A 159 9.16 -2.30 4.35
N ASN A 160 8.19 -1.40 4.23
CA ASN A 160 8.02 -0.57 3.04
C ASN A 160 9.18 0.44 2.87
N ILE A 161 9.70 1.00 3.97
CA ILE A 161 10.88 1.87 3.94
C ILE A 161 12.11 1.10 3.41
N ALA A 162 12.33 -0.11 3.90
CA ALA A 162 13.50 -0.91 3.54
C ALA A 162 13.35 -1.64 2.20
N GLY A 163 12.13 -1.97 1.80
CA GLY A 163 11.83 -2.86 0.69
C GLY A 163 12.35 -2.38 -0.66
N ASN A 164 12.06 -1.15 -1.02
CA ASN A 164 12.50 -0.58 -2.29
C ASN A 164 14.04 -0.50 -2.43
N PRO A 165 14.82 0.05 -1.44
CA PRO A 165 16.27 0.08 -1.57
C PRO A 165 16.89 -1.32 -1.55
N VAL A 166 16.41 -2.20 -0.67
CA VAL A 166 16.92 -3.57 -0.61
C VAL A 166 16.57 -4.33 -1.89
N GLY A 167 15.35 -4.19 -2.40
CA GLY A 167 14.94 -4.78 -3.68
C GLY A 167 15.77 -4.26 -4.86
N GLY A 168 15.99 -2.94 -4.92
CA GLY A 168 16.84 -2.30 -5.94
C GLY A 168 18.29 -2.72 -5.82
N PHE A 169 18.85 -2.79 -4.62
CA PHE A 169 20.21 -3.28 -4.37
C PHE A 169 20.37 -4.74 -4.81
N LEU A 170 19.47 -5.63 -4.38
CA LEU A 170 19.51 -7.04 -4.79
C LEU A 170 19.42 -7.20 -6.30
N TYR A 171 18.55 -6.39 -6.95
CA TYR A 171 18.43 -6.38 -8.41
C TYR A 171 19.72 -5.91 -9.10
N GLY A 172 20.39 -4.90 -8.52
CA GLY A 172 21.68 -4.40 -9.00
C GLY A 172 22.81 -5.43 -8.87
N VAL A 173 22.76 -6.31 -7.86
CA VAL A 173 23.70 -7.43 -7.71
C VAL A 173 23.42 -8.51 -8.75
N ALA A 174 22.18 -8.94 -8.86
CA ALA A 174 21.72 -9.88 -9.89
C ALA A 174 20.21 -9.75 -10.12
N PRO A 175 19.73 -9.65 -11.37
CA PRO A 175 18.30 -9.44 -11.66
C PRO A 175 17.35 -10.52 -11.11
N TRP A 176 17.83 -11.75 -10.95
CA TRP A 176 17.05 -12.87 -10.40
C TRP A 176 16.99 -12.89 -8.86
N LEU A 177 17.95 -12.23 -8.19
CA LEU A 177 18.14 -12.34 -6.74
C LEU A 177 16.95 -11.85 -5.90
N PRO A 178 16.32 -10.68 -6.16
CA PRO A 178 15.16 -10.25 -5.40
C PRO A 178 13.96 -11.21 -5.51
N PHE A 179 13.80 -11.88 -6.63
CA PHE A 179 12.74 -12.87 -6.84
C PHE A 179 13.03 -14.17 -6.08
N LEU A 180 14.28 -14.62 -6.04
CA LEU A 180 14.68 -15.77 -5.24
C LEU A 180 14.48 -15.49 -3.74
N VAL A 181 14.94 -14.34 -3.25
CA VAL A 181 14.74 -13.92 -1.85
C VAL A 181 13.25 -13.84 -1.52
N THR A 182 12.45 -13.30 -2.43
CA THR A 182 10.98 -13.26 -2.29
C THR A 182 10.40 -14.67 -2.18
N ALA A 183 10.82 -15.61 -3.03
CA ALA A 183 10.37 -17.00 -2.96
C ALA A 183 10.74 -17.67 -1.63
N CYS A 184 11.98 -17.43 -1.13
CA CYS A 184 12.42 -17.91 0.18
C CYS A 184 11.59 -17.32 1.34
N LEU A 185 11.24 -16.03 1.26
CA LEU A 185 10.37 -15.38 2.25
C LEU A 185 8.95 -15.95 2.23
N TYR A 186 8.39 -16.23 1.05
CA TYR A 186 7.11 -16.93 0.97
C TYR A 186 7.21 -18.38 1.49
N ALA A 187 8.31 -19.09 1.25
CA ALA A 187 8.53 -20.41 1.82
C ALA A 187 8.58 -20.35 3.36
N LEU A 188 9.29 -19.35 3.91
CA LEU A 188 9.30 -19.09 5.37
C LEU A 188 7.91 -18.78 5.91
N SER A 189 7.13 -17.94 5.19
CA SER A 189 5.75 -17.63 5.52
C SER A 189 4.90 -18.90 5.58
N GLY A 190 4.96 -19.76 4.59
CA GLY A 190 4.24 -21.04 4.55
C GLY A 190 4.66 -22.01 5.65
N ALA A 191 5.96 -22.10 5.94
CA ALA A 191 6.49 -22.92 7.02
C ALA A 191 6.03 -22.43 8.40
N ALA A 192 6.06 -21.13 8.63
CA ALA A 192 5.56 -20.51 9.86
C ALA A 192 4.05 -20.68 9.99
N ALA A 193 3.28 -20.49 8.93
CA ALA A 193 1.83 -20.67 8.93
C ALA A 193 1.42 -22.11 9.29
N ARG A 194 2.18 -23.13 8.86
CA ARG A 194 1.94 -24.54 9.23
C ARG A 194 2.08 -24.80 10.72
N ARG A 195 2.85 -24.00 11.46
CA ARG A 195 3.02 -24.10 12.91
C ARG A 195 1.86 -23.47 13.68
N ILE A 196 1.00 -22.69 13.03
CA ILE A 196 -0.19 -22.12 13.66
C ILE A 196 -1.15 -23.27 13.98
N ARG A 197 -1.44 -23.48 15.26
CA ARG A 197 -2.47 -24.44 15.67
C ARG A 197 -3.83 -23.82 15.36
N ALA A 198 -4.69 -24.55 14.63
CA ALA A 198 -6.03 -24.05 14.29
C ALA A 198 -6.75 -23.62 15.58
N PRO A 199 -7.20 -22.35 15.68
CA PRO A 199 -8.01 -21.96 16.82
C PRO A 199 -9.28 -22.81 16.79
N ARG A 200 -9.66 -23.30 17.99
CA ARG A 200 -10.91 -24.04 18.19
C ARG A 200 -12.04 -23.24 17.53
N LYS A 201 -12.80 -23.86 16.62
CA LYS A 201 -13.84 -23.19 15.80
C LYS A 201 -14.59 -22.17 16.64
N ALA A 202 -14.34 -20.88 16.42
CA ALA A 202 -15.26 -19.85 16.89
C ALA A 202 -16.59 -20.12 16.18
N HIS A 203 -17.67 -20.10 16.93
CA HIS A 203 -19.02 -20.29 16.41
C HIS A 203 -19.21 -19.47 15.13
N ALA A 204 -19.61 -20.15 14.06
CA ALA A 204 -19.98 -19.46 12.83
C ALA A 204 -21.04 -18.40 13.18
N PRO A 205 -20.88 -17.15 12.69
CA PRO A 205 -21.93 -16.15 12.88
C PRO A 205 -23.24 -16.70 12.29
N THR A 206 -24.28 -16.73 13.11
CA THR A 206 -25.61 -17.26 12.77
C THR A 206 -26.38 -16.43 11.72
N ALA A 207 -25.88 -15.26 11.37
CA ALA A 207 -26.38 -14.45 10.28
C ALA A 207 -25.41 -14.50 9.10
N ARG A 208 -25.84 -14.98 7.94
CA ARG A 208 -25.13 -14.91 6.67
C ARG A 208 -25.27 -13.50 6.11
N PRO A 209 -24.34 -12.56 6.33
CA PRO A 209 -24.46 -11.26 5.69
C PRO A 209 -24.28 -11.49 4.18
N SER A 210 -25.19 -10.92 3.39
CA SER A 210 -25.00 -10.86 1.95
C SER A 210 -23.85 -9.89 1.68
N PHE A 211 -22.73 -10.38 1.14
CA PHE A 211 -21.58 -9.54 0.79
C PHE A 211 -21.99 -8.32 -0.04
N PHE A 212 -22.84 -8.55 -1.07
CA PHE A 212 -23.37 -7.45 -1.88
C PHE A 212 -24.24 -6.49 -1.06
N GLY A 213 -25.06 -6.99 -0.15
CA GLY A 213 -25.87 -6.16 0.72
C GLY A 213 -25.01 -5.29 1.64
N ASP A 214 -23.96 -5.87 2.20
CA ASP A 214 -23.03 -5.18 3.09
C ASP A 214 -22.17 -4.15 2.34
N PHE A 215 -21.66 -4.51 1.17
CA PHE A 215 -20.92 -3.62 0.29
C PHE A 215 -21.81 -2.44 -0.15
N VAL A 216 -23.00 -2.71 -0.68
CA VAL A 216 -23.95 -1.69 -1.13
C VAL A 216 -24.38 -0.78 0.03
N SER A 217 -24.56 -1.32 1.23
CA SER A 217 -24.97 -0.51 2.40
C SER A 217 -23.90 0.51 2.80
N GLY A 218 -22.62 0.13 2.77
CA GLY A 218 -21.49 1.04 3.04
C GLY A 218 -21.39 2.15 1.99
N TRP A 219 -21.53 1.80 0.72
CA TRP A 219 -21.54 2.75 -0.38
C TRP A 219 -22.76 3.68 -0.32
N SER A 220 -23.95 3.14 -0.14
CA SER A 220 -25.19 3.92 -0.01
C SER A 220 -25.06 4.94 1.12
N TRP A 221 -24.60 4.51 2.31
CA TRP A 221 -24.41 5.42 3.44
C TRP A 221 -23.40 6.53 3.14
N SER A 222 -22.29 6.18 2.47
CA SER A 222 -21.24 7.14 2.12
C SER A 222 -21.69 8.14 1.05
N LEU A 223 -22.41 7.67 0.03
CA LEU A 223 -22.88 8.51 -1.10
C LEU A 223 -24.00 9.47 -0.69
N HIS A 224 -24.80 9.13 0.31
CA HIS A 224 -25.81 10.05 0.85
C HIS A 224 -25.24 11.19 1.70
N LYS A 225 -23.94 11.18 1.97
CA LYS A 225 -23.27 12.26 2.71
C LYS A 225 -22.36 13.08 1.80
N PRO A 226 -22.77 14.31 1.43
CA PRO A 226 -22.02 15.12 0.46
C PRO A 226 -20.57 15.41 0.89
N LEU A 227 -20.28 15.44 2.19
CA LEU A 227 -18.92 15.54 2.71
C LEU A 227 -18.06 14.34 2.30
N LEU A 228 -18.59 13.11 2.50
CA LEU A 228 -17.88 11.89 2.16
C LEU A 228 -17.67 11.74 0.66
N VAL A 229 -18.64 12.11 -0.14
CA VAL A 229 -18.51 12.12 -1.61
C VAL A 229 -17.35 13.01 -2.04
N THR A 230 -17.27 14.23 -1.50
CA THR A 230 -16.16 15.15 -1.80
C THR A 230 -14.82 14.55 -1.37
N VAL A 231 -14.77 13.92 -0.20
CA VAL A 231 -13.56 13.27 0.32
C VAL A 231 -13.15 12.07 -0.56
N ILE A 232 -14.10 11.23 -0.96
CA ILE A 232 -13.84 10.07 -1.82
C ILE A 232 -13.24 10.52 -3.16
N ILE A 233 -13.84 11.50 -3.81
CA ILE A 233 -13.38 11.99 -5.11
C ILE A 233 -12.01 12.68 -4.95
N ALA A 234 -11.86 13.56 -3.96
CA ALA A 234 -10.59 14.25 -3.73
C ALA A 234 -9.47 13.27 -3.40
N ALA A 235 -9.72 12.26 -2.57
CA ALA A 235 -8.75 11.21 -2.26
C ALA A 235 -8.39 10.36 -3.48
N ALA A 236 -9.35 10.03 -4.33
CA ALA A 236 -9.10 9.27 -5.56
C ALA A 236 -8.20 10.05 -6.55
N VAL A 237 -8.53 11.32 -6.78
CA VAL A 237 -7.74 12.21 -7.65
C VAL A 237 -6.34 12.46 -7.06
N LEU A 238 -6.25 12.65 -5.73
CA LEU A 238 -4.98 12.80 -5.02
C LEU A 238 -4.09 11.57 -5.21
N ASN A 239 -4.62 10.37 -4.94
CA ASN A 239 -3.87 9.12 -5.07
C ASN A 239 -3.42 8.88 -6.52
N TYR A 240 -4.25 9.18 -7.50
CA TYR A 240 -3.87 9.11 -8.91
C TYR A 240 -2.68 10.03 -9.21
N GLY A 241 -2.75 11.30 -8.78
CA GLY A 241 -1.70 12.28 -9.02
C GLY A 241 -0.37 11.88 -8.37
N ILE A 242 -0.40 11.44 -7.11
CA ILE A 242 0.80 11.05 -6.35
C ILE A 242 1.45 9.81 -6.94
N ASN A 243 0.69 8.73 -7.13
CA ASN A 243 1.23 7.51 -7.75
C ASN A 243 1.73 7.80 -9.17
N GLY A 244 1.07 8.71 -9.90
CA GLY A 244 1.53 9.17 -11.22
C GLY A 244 2.90 9.84 -11.18
N VAL A 245 3.14 10.71 -10.21
CA VAL A 245 4.46 11.33 -9.99
C VAL A 245 5.50 10.26 -9.66
N GLU A 246 5.21 9.33 -8.76
CA GLU A 246 6.14 8.25 -8.40
C GLU A 246 6.50 7.37 -9.61
N TYR A 247 5.51 6.94 -10.40
CA TYR A 247 5.76 6.15 -11.61
C TYR A 247 6.51 6.96 -12.69
N ALA A 248 6.21 8.26 -12.86
CA ALA A 248 6.94 9.11 -13.79
C ALA A 248 8.42 9.22 -13.41
N ILE A 249 8.74 9.40 -12.12
CA ILE A 249 10.11 9.40 -11.60
C ILE A 249 10.78 8.04 -11.89
N GLN A 250 10.15 6.94 -11.49
CA GLN A 250 10.71 5.60 -11.65
C GLN A 250 11.02 5.28 -13.11
N LEU A 251 10.06 5.51 -14.02
CA LEU A 251 10.21 5.21 -15.43
C LEU A 251 11.24 6.11 -16.11
N HIS A 252 11.28 7.40 -15.75
CA HIS A 252 12.29 8.32 -16.29
C HIS A 252 13.71 7.93 -15.86
N LEU A 253 13.89 7.55 -14.59
CA LEU A 253 15.18 7.08 -14.09
C LEU A 253 15.63 5.77 -14.78
N MET A 254 14.69 4.88 -15.11
CA MET A 254 14.98 3.69 -15.94
C MET A 254 15.44 4.08 -17.34
N GLN A 255 14.82 5.09 -17.98
CA GLN A 255 15.24 5.59 -19.29
C GLN A 255 16.65 6.24 -19.27
N LEU A 256 17.07 6.76 -18.12
CA LEU A 256 18.39 7.35 -17.92
C LEU A 256 19.45 6.31 -17.52
N ASP A 257 19.15 5.01 -17.58
CA ASP A 257 20.00 3.89 -17.15
C ASP A 257 20.53 4.06 -15.72
N THR A 258 19.73 4.70 -14.85
CA THR A 258 20.07 4.92 -13.45
C THR A 258 20.13 3.59 -12.71
N SER A 259 21.10 3.44 -11.80
CA SER A 259 21.23 2.20 -11.03
C SER A 259 19.94 1.86 -10.25
N ALA A 260 19.59 0.58 -10.23
CA ALA A 260 18.42 0.08 -9.52
C ALA A 260 18.44 0.44 -8.03
N THR A 261 19.64 0.48 -7.43
CA THR A 261 19.84 0.89 -6.03
C THR A 261 19.43 2.36 -5.80
N LEU A 262 19.80 3.27 -6.72
CA LEU A 262 19.43 4.69 -6.60
C LEU A 262 17.92 4.90 -6.80
N ILE A 263 17.30 4.19 -7.75
CA ILE A 263 15.83 4.20 -7.94
C ILE A 263 15.14 3.73 -6.67
N GLY A 264 15.61 2.64 -6.07
CA GLY A 264 15.09 2.14 -4.80
C GLY A 264 15.26 3.13 -3.65
N ALA A 265 16.42 3.81 -3.56
CA ALA A 265 16.68 4.82 -2.54
C ALA A 265 15.72 6.02 -2.64
N ILE A 266 15.40 6.48 -3.85
CA ILE A 266 14.44 7.57 -4.09
C ILE A 266 13.04 7.17 -3.60
N GLY A 267 12.59 5.96 -3.91
CA GLY A 267 11.31 5.44 -3.40
C GLY A 267 11.27 5.28 -1.88
N SER A 268 12.41 5.05 -1.22
CA SER A 268 12.47 4.93 0.24
C SER A 268 12.43 6.25 0.97
N GLY A 269 12.85 7.33 0.33
CA GLY A 269 12.80 8.67 0.90
C GLY A 269 11.39 9.03 1.36
N ILE A 270 10.37 8.71 0.55
CA ILE A 270 8.96 8.96 0.87
C ILE A 270 8.51 8.15 2.10
N ALA A 271 8.92 6.88 2.18
CA ALA A 271 8.53 6.01 3.30
C ALA A 271 9.18 6.47 4.63
N ALA A 272 10.42 6.94 4.59
CA ALA A 272 11.09 7.49 5.77
C ALA A 272 10.39 8.76 6.30
N THR A 273 9.97 9.66 5.40
CA THR A 273 9.25 10.87 5.82
C THR A 273 7.81 10.61 6.23
N MET A 274 7.15 9.57 5.69
CA MET A 274 5.86 9.09 6.20
C MET A 274 5.96 8.67 7.67
N LEU A 275 7.07 8.07 8.11
CA LEU A 275 7.27 7.74 9.53
C LEU A 275 7.33 9.02 10.37
N VAL A 276 8.06 10.04 9.92
CA VAL A 276 8.09 11.35 10.59
C VAL A 276 6.71 12.00 10.63
N GLY A 277 5.97 11.92 9.50
CA GLY A 277 4.59 12.40 9.39
C GLY A 277 3.63 11.70 10.37
N ALA A 278 3.81 10.39 10.62
CA ALA A 278 3.01 9.66 11.59
C ALA A 278 3.23 10.15 13.03
N PHE A 279 4.47 10.47 13.41
CA PHE A 279 4.76 11.11 14.71
C PHE A 279 4.18 12.52 14.79
N ALA A 280 4.22 13.28 13.70
CA ALA A 280 3.61 14.59 13.64
C ALA A 280 2.08 14.49 13.76
N ALA A 281 1.44 13.57 13.06
CA ALA A 281 0.00 13.31 13.13
C ALA A 281 -0.46 13.05 14.57
N ALA A 282 0.27 12.20 15.32
CA ALA A 282 -0.05 11.89 16.71
C ALA A 282 0.02 13.11 17.64
N ARG A 283 0.85 14.11 17.32
CA ARG A 283 0.95 15.35 18.10
C ARG A 283 -0.02 16.44 17.67
N LEU A 284 -0.41 16.44 16.40
CA LEU A 284 -1.30 17.44 15.82
C LEU A 284 -2.77 17.12 16.07
N SER A 285 -3.14 15.84 16.17
CA SER A 285 -4.54 15.39 16.30
C SER A 285 -5.32 16.12 17.40
N ASP A 286 -4.65 16.42 18.51
CA ASP A 286 -5.30 17.05 19.67
C ASP A 286 -5.16 18.58 19.70
N ARG A 287 -4.41 19.19 18.78
CA ARG A 287 -4.01 20.61 18.86
C ARG A 287 -4.59 21.49 17.78
N VAL A 288 -4.93 20.94 16.62
CA VAL A 288 -5.30 21.72 15.42
C VAL A 288 -6.63 21.27 14.83
N PRO A 289 -7.37 22.18 14.17
CA PRO A 289 -8.60 21.81 13.49
C PRO A 289 -8.31 20.87 12.31
N VAL A 290 -9.03 19.75 12.27
CA VAL A 290 -8.84 18.68 11.27
C VAL A 290 -8.93 19.23 9.84
N GLY A 291 -9.95 20.06 9.57
CA GLY A 291 -10.16 20.65 8.23
C GLY A 291 -9.01 21.53 7.78
N GLY A 292 -8.43 22.33 8.68
CA GLY A 292 -7.27 23.18 8.38
C GLY A 292 -6.03 22.36 8.05
N CYS A 293 -5.75 21.32 8.83
CA CYS A 293 -4.62 20.41 8.57
C CYS A 293 -4.73 19.71 7.24
N ILE A 294 -5.91 19.23 6.87
CA ILE A 294 -6.15 18.59 5.57
C ILE A 294 -5.86 19.60 4.44
N CYS A 295 -6.39 20.82 4.52
CA CYS A 295 -6.15 21.86 3.51
C CYS A 295 -4.65 22.18 3.36
N VAL A 296 -3.93 22.39 4.47
CA VAL A 296 -2.49 22.64 4.45
C VAL A 296 -1.72 21.47 3.85
N SER A 297 -2.08 20.23 4.20
CA SER A 297 -1.45 19.02 3.68
C SER A 297 -1.59 18.89 2.16
N PHE A 298 -2.75 19.20 1.60
CA PHE A 298 -2.98 19.16 0.15
C PHE A 298 -2.18 20.25 -0.59
N VAL A 299 -2.14 21.46 -0.07
CA VAL A 299 -1.30 22.55 -0.63
C VAL A 299 0.18 22.17 -0.56
N PHE A 300 0.61 21.62 0.57
CA PHE A 300 1.98 21.19 0.77
C PHE A 300 2.44 20.15 -0.26
N LEU A 301 1.58 19.18 -0.61
CA LEU A 301 1.87 18.21 -1.67
C LEU A 301 2.13 18.87 -3.03
N CYS A 302 1.31 19.84 -3.41
CA CYS A 302 1.53 20.60 -4.64
C CYS A 302 2.86 21.36 -4.61
N VAL A 303 3.20 22.00 -3.48
CA VAL A 303 4.45 22.73 -3.28
C VAL A 303 5.65 21.78 -3.36
N CYS A 304 5.56 20.54 -2.85
CA CYS A 304 6.62 19.57 -2.95
C CYS A 304 6.88 19.10 -4.40
N VAL A 305 5.82 18.90 -5.19
CA VAL A 305 5.94 18.41 -6.57
C VAL A 305 6.36 19.53 -7.54
N ALA A 306 5.95 20.76 -7.33
CA ALA A 306 6.22 21.89 -8.23
C ALA A 306 7.70 22.08 -8.60
N PRO A 307 8.70 21.95 -7.68
CA PRO A 307 10.11 22.07 -8.04
C PRO A 307 10.59 21.01 -9.04
N MET A 308 9.93 19.84 -9.12
CA MET A 308 10.31 18.79 -10.07
C MET A 308 10.11 19.23 -11.55
N LEU A 309 9.31 20.27 -11.81
CA LEU A 309 9.17 20.88 -13.13
C LEU A 309 10.48 21.48 -13.65
N PHE A 310 11.42 21.80 -12.78
CA PHE A 310 12.74 22.33 -13.14
C PHE A 310 13.80 21.22 -13.28
N ALA A 311 13.53 20.01 -12.78
CA ALA A 311 14.45 18.89 -12.91
C ALA A 311 14.70 18.54 -14.39
N TYR A 312 15.92 18.10 -14.69
CA TYR A 312 16.36 17.74 -16.04
C TYR A 312 16.17 18.85 -17.09
N GLY A 313 16.11 20.10 -16.65
CA GLY A 313 16.11 21.26 -17.53
C GLY A 313 17.50 21.55 -18.09
N PRO A 314 17.59 22.37 -19.16
CA PRO A 314 18.86 22.66 -19.84
C PRO A 314 19.90 23.35 -18.93
N SER A 315 19.47 24.03 -17.87
CA SER A 315 20.33 24.76 -16.93
C SER A 315 20.68 23.96 -15.66
N VAL A 316 20.14 22.73 -15.51
CA VAL A 316 20.29 21.94 -14.28
C VAL A 316 21.14 20.70 -14.52
N SER A 317 22.21 20.54 -13.75
CA SER A 317 23.05 19.37 -13.86
C SER A 317 22.28 18.09 -13.49
N ARG A 318 22.72 16.93 -14.02
CA ARG A 318 22.07 15.64 -13.69
C ARG A 318 22.09 15.36 -12.18
N GLY A 319 23.21 15.64 -11.50
CA GLY A 319 23.33 15.44 -10.05
C GLY A 319 22.35 16.32 -9.26
N ALA A 320 22.22 17.59 -9.64
CA ALA A 320 21.26 18.50 -9.03
C ALA A 320 19.79 18.05 -9.29
N SER A 321 19.50 17.51 -10.48
CA SER A 321 18.19 16.96 -10.80
C SER A 321 17.85 15.72 -9.95
N TYR A 322 18.80 14.81 -9.76
CA TYR A 322 18.62 13.67 -8.87
C TYR A 322 18.38 14.12 -7.41
N ALA A 323 19.16 15.07 -6.90
CA ALA A 323 18.98 15.60 -5.56
C ALA A 323 17.61 16.30 -5.40
N LEU A 324 17.23 17.10 -6.37
CA LEU A 324 15.93 17.80 -6.39
C LEU A 324 14.76 16.80 -6.37
N VAL A 325 14.78 15.80 -7.24
CA VAL A 325 13.74 14.78 -7.32
C VAL A 325 13.72 13.94 -6.04
N PHE A 326 14.90 13.55 -5.51
CA PHE A 326 14.98 12.80 -4.25
C PHE A 326 14.36 13.57 -3.09
N VAL A 327 14.77 14.83 -2.89
CA VAL A 327 14.29 15.65 -1.76
C VAL A 327 12.80 15.94 -1.91
N ALA A 328 12.36 16.36 -3.09
CA ALA A 328 10.96 16.69 -3.35
C ALA A 328 10.05 15.45 -3.16
N ASN A 329 10.46 14.27 -3.67
CA ASN A 329 9.76 13.02 -3.48
C ASN A 329 9.73 12.58 -2.01
N ALA A 330 10.87 12.66 -1.32
CA ALA A 330 10.94 12.31 0.09
C ALA A 330 10.00 13.19 0.94
N VAL A 331 10.06 14.50 0.79
CA VAL A 331 9.27 15.44 1.61
C VAL A 331 7.76 15.29 1.34
N MET A 332 7.38 14.84 0.15
CA MET A 332 5.98 14.53 -0.21
C MET A 332 5.36 13.45 0.70
N GLY A 333 6.16 12.60 1.36
CA GLY A 333 5.69 11.58 2.29
C GLY A 333 5.11 12.11 3.60
N LEU A 334 5.51 13.31 4.04
CA LEU A 334 5.13 13.86 5.35
C LEU A 334 3.62 14.00 5.60
N PRO A 335 2.80 14.54 4.67
CA PRO A 335 1.40 14.80 4.93
C PRO A 335 0.49 13.56 4.88
N PHE A 336 0.91 12.45 4.28
CA PHE A 336 0.05 11.27 4.12
C PHE A 336 -0.50 10.73 5.45
N PRO A 337 0.33 10.40 6.45
CA PRO A 337 -0.18 9.89 7.72
C PRO A 337 -1.03 10.91 8.47
N ILE A 338 -0.79 12.22 8.25
CA ILE A 338 -1.57 13.30 8.85
C ILE A 338 -2.98 13.30 8.23
N ILE A 339 -3.07 13.23 6.90
CA ILE A 339 -4.35 13.17 6.19
C ILE A 339 -5.13 11.92 6.62
N ASP A 340 -4.48 10.75 6.59
CA ASP A 340 -5.13 9.47 6.91
C ASP A 340 -5.63 9.44 8.37
N ALA A 341 -4.78 9.81 9.32
CA ALA A 341 -5.15 9.77 10.73
C ALA A 341 -6.30 10.73 11.06
N LEU A 342 -6.25 11.97 10.57
CA LEU A 342 -7.25 12.98 10.86
C LEU A 342 -8.56 12.72 10.13
N LEU A 343 -8.49 12.33 8.86
CA LEU A 343 -9.67 12.08 8.04
C LEU A 343 -10.41 10.81 8.47
N LEU A 344 -9.71 9.69 8.59
CA LEU A 344 -10.30 8.43 9.04
C LEU A 344 -10.79 8.52 10.48
N GLY A 345 -10.02 9.20 11.35
CA GLY A 345 -10.43 9.44 12.74
C GLY A 345 -11.76 10.19 12.81
N PHE A 346 -11.91 11.27 12.03
CA PHE A 346 -13.16 12.04 11.96
C PHE A 346 -14.32 11.21 11.39
N VAL A 347 -14.09 10.45 10.33
CA VAL A 347 -15.12 9.60 9.71
C VAL A 347 -15.57 8.52 10.69
N TYR A 348 -14.65 7.85 11.37
CA TYR A 348 -14.99 6.79 12.32
C TYR A 348 -15.66 7.29 13.58
N ALA A 349 -15.34 8.50 14.04
CA ALA A 349 -16.03 9.12 15.18
C ALA A 349 -17.53 9.36 14.90
N LYS A 350 -17.91 9.58 13.62
CA LYS A 350 -19.28 9.83 13.20
C LYS A 350 -20.01 8.61 12.63
N ALA A 351 -19.27 7.55 12.33
CA ALA A 351 -19.82 6.34 11.73
C ALA A 351 -20.30 5.35 12.81
N PRO A 352 -21.46 4.68 12.60
CA PRO A 352 -21.86 3.57 13.45
C PRO A 352 -20.76 2.50 13.51
N THR A 353 -20.46 1.98 14.68
CA THR A 353 -19.39 0.98 14.87
C THR A 353 -19.55 -0.27 14.01
N SER A 354 -20.79 -0.66 13.75
CA SER A 354 -21.14 -1.80 12.87
C SER A 354 -20.85 -1.55 11.38
N MET A 355 -20.64 -0.29 10.96
CA MET A 355 -20.43 0.09 9.55
C MET A 355 -19.04 0.62 9.25
N GLN A 356 -18.17 0.81 10.25
CA GLN A 356 -16.84 1.41 10.07
C GLN A 356 -15.99 0.68 9.03
N GLY A 357 -15.99 -0.65 9.03
CA GLY A 357 -15.27 -1.44 8.03
C GLY A 357 -15.82 -1.26 6.61
N ARG A 358 -17.15 -1.17 6.45
CA ARG A 358 -17.81 -0.97 5.15
C ARG A 358 -17.53 0.44 4.59
N ILE A 359 -17.51 1.43 5.46
CA ILE A 359 -17.17 2.82 5.11
C ILE A 359 -15.69 2.94 4.72
N ALA A 360 -14.78 2.25 5.43
CA ALA A 360 -13.38 2.19 5.04
C ALA A 360 -13.20 1.69 3.60
N VAL A 361 -13.91 0.63 3.22
CA VAL A 361 -13.89 0.09 1.85
C VAL A 361 -14.40 1.12 0.83
N SER A 362 -15.48 1.84 1.12
CA SER A 362 -16.01 2.87 0.23
C SER A 362 -15.06 4.07 0.04
N LEU A 363 -14.17 4.34 1.00
CA LEU A 363 -13.15 5.37 0.89
C LEU A 363 -11.92 4.88 0.12
N THR A 364 -11.46 3.66 0.36
CA THR A 364 -10.19 3.15 -0.19
C THR A 364 -10.32 2.59 -1.59
N VAL A 365 -11.43 1.91 -1.93
CA VAL A 365 -11.60 1.27 -3.25
C VAL A 365 -11.52 2.27 -4.42
N PRO A 366 -12.21 3.43 -4.42
CA PRO A 366 -12.09 4.39 -5.51
C PRO A 366 -10.70 4.98 -5.66
N ALA A 367 -10.04 5.26 -4.51
CA ALA A 367 -8.68 5.78 -4.49
C ALA A 367 -7.70 4.79 -5.13
N GLN A 368 -7.79 3.51 -4.77
CA GLN A 368 -6.96 2.46 -5.33
C GLN A 368 -7.31 2.14 -6.80
N ALA A 369 -8.59 2.12 -7.15
CA ALA A 369 -9.02 1.87 -8.52
C ALA A 369 -8.49 2.94 -9.50
N LEU A 370 -8.57 4.21 -9.12
CA LEU A 370 -8.04 5.29 -9.96
C LEU A 370 -6.51 5.28 -10.00
N SER A 371 -5.85 5.02 -8.87
CA SER A 371 -4.38 4.93 -8.81
C SER A 371 -3.80 3.79 -9.65
N ALA A 372 -4.58 2.73 -9.90
CA ALA A 372 -4.14 1.63 -10.77
C ALA A 372 -3.81 2.10 -12.20
N PHE A 373 -4.45 3.15 -12.67
CA PHE A 373 -4.18 3.72 -13.98
C PHE A 373 -3.01 4.72 -14.01
N SER A 374 -2.45 5.10 -12.86
CA SER A 374 -1.34 6.07 -12.77
C SER A 374 -0.11 5.61 -13.53
N SER A 375 0.24 4.33 -13.40
CA SER A 375 1.38 3.71 -14.08
C SER A 375 1.21 3.74 -15.61
N ALA A 376 0.04 3.31 -16.11
CA ALA A 376 -0.26 3.34 -17.54
C ALA A 376 -0.26 4.78 -18.10
N SER A 377 -0.83 5.73 -17.33
CA SER A 377 -0.82 7.16 -17.71
C SER A 377 0.60 7.73 -17.75
N ALA A 378 1.44 7.45 -16.75
CA ALA A 378 2.84 7.85 -16.74
C ALA A 378 3.59 7.31 -17.96
N CYS A 379 3.35 6.04 -18.33
CA CYS A 379 3.93 5.42 -19.50
C CYS A 379 3.49 6.03 -20.82
N ALA A 380 2.23 6.40 -20.94
CA ALA A 380 1.70 7.01 -22.15
C ALA A 380 2.19 8.47 -22.30
N LEU A 381 2.28 9.21 -21.20
CA LEU A 381 2.65 10.63 -21.21
C LEU A 381 4.15 10.85 -21.34
N LEU A 382 4.98 9.99 -20.73
CA LEU A 382 6.43 10.21 -20.67
C LEU A 382 7.11 10.27 -22.05
N PRO A 383 6.80 9.41 -23.03
CA PRO A 383 7.37 9.50 -24.38
C PRO A 383 6.91 10.73 -25.17
N VAL A 384 5.69 11.22 -24.90
CA VAL A 384 5.08 12.34 -25.66
C VAL A 384 5.46 13.69 -25.08
N LEU A 385 5.37 13.83 -23.76
CA LEU A 385 5.54 15.11 -23.06
C LEU A 385 6.89 15.25 -22.35
N GLY A 386 7.69 14.17 -22.32
CA GLY A 386 8.90 14.11 -21.52
C GLY A 386 8.62 14.15 -20.02
N PHE A 387 9.68 14.12 -19.21
CA PHE A 387 9.55 14.09 -17.74
C PHE A 387 8.79 15.31 -17.21
N ARG A 388 9.19 16.51 -17.60
CA ARG A 388 8.62 17.77 -17.10
C ARG A 388 7.14 17.92 -17.45
N GLY A 389 6.75 17.60 -18.69
CA GLY A 389 5.35 17.62 -19.12
C GLY A 389 4.51 16.59 -18.38
N THR A 390 5.03 15.40 -18.15
CA THR A 390 4.34 14.35 -17.38
C THR A 390 4.14 14.77 -15.92
N ILE A 391 5.15 15.35 -15.28
CA ILE A 391 5.03 15.92 -13.93
C ILE A 391 4.01 17.06 -13.90
N ALA A 392 3.96 17.93 -14.92
CA ALA A 392 2.97 19.02 -14.99
C ALA A 392 1.54 18.50 -15.04
N VAL A 393 1.27 17.42 -15.77
CA VAL A 393 -0.07 16.79 -15.82
C VAL A 393 -0.45 16.25 -14.44
N PHE A 394 0.44 15.51 -13.76
CA PHE A 394 0.14 14.99 -12.43
C PHE A 394 0.06 16.09 -11.36
N LEU A 395 0.86 17.15 -11.47
CA LEU A 395 0.74 18.32 -10.62
C LEU A 395 -0.62 19.03 -10.82
N ALA A 396 -1.11 19.10 -12.05
CA ALA A 396 -2.45 19.65 -12.33
C ALA A 396 -3.56 18.79 -11.68
N THR A 397 -3.42 17.46 -11.65
CA THR A 397 -4.38 16.60 -10.94
C THR A 397 -4.31 16.79 -9.42
N LEU A 398 -3.11 16.97 -8.84
CA LEU A 398 -2.94 17.31 -7.43
C LEU A 398 -3.55 18.68 -7.11
N ALA A 399 -3.33 19.68 -7.98
CA ALA A 399 -3.93 21.01 -7.85
C ALA A 399 -5.46 20.94 -7.92
N LEU A 400 -6.02 20.14 -8.84
CA LEU A 400 -7.47 19.91 -8.92
C LEU A 400 -8.03 19.35 -7.62
N SER A 401 -7.40 18.30 -7.07
CA SER A 401 -7.79 17.73 -5.79
C SER A 401 -7.68 18.75 -4.64
N THR A 402 -6.62 19.54 -4.64
CA THR A 402 -6.40 20.63 -3.66
C THR A 402 -7.50 21.69 -3.76
N VAL A 403 -7.85 22.15 -4.96
CA VAL A 403 -8.95 23.10 -5.19
C VAL A 403 -10.28 22.52 -4.68
N MET A 404 -10.57 21.25 -4.98
CA MET A 404 -11.79 20.59 -4.47
C MET A 404 -11.87 20.63 -2.94
N VAL A 405 -10.76 20.36 -2.25
CA VAL A 405 -10.68 20.41 -0.78
C VAL A 405 -10.83 21.84 -0.26
N LEU A 406 -10.10 22.80 -0.85
CA LEU A 406 -10.14 24.21 -0.45
C LEU A 406 -11.49 24.86 -0.69
N CYS A 407 -12.18 24.54 -1.78
CA CYS A 407 -13.51 25.06 -2.09
C CYS A 407 -14.62 24.42 -1.24
N SER A 408 -14.35 23.25 -0.62
CA SER A 408 -15.33 22.58 0.23
C SER A 408 -15.44 23.23 1.61
N ALA A 409 -16.42 24.08 1.81
CA ALA A 409 -16.71 24.67 3.12
C ALA A 409 -16.98 23.58 4.20
N ARG A 410 -17.46 22.38 3.77
CA ARG A 410 -17.72 21.25 4.66
C ARG A 410 -16.44 20.64 5.22
N ILE A 411 -15.37 20.55 4.41
CA ILE A 411 -14.07 20.05 4.85
C ILE A 411 -13.38 21.10 5.74
N ARG A 412 -13.35 22.35 5.31
CA ARG A 412 -12.70 23.43 6.06
C ARG A 412 -13.27 23.64 7.48
N ARG A 413 -14.57 23.37 7.64
CA ARG A 413 -15.28 23.51 8.92
C ARG A 413 -15.27 22.24 9.78
N ILE A 414 -14.49 21.23 9.44
CA ILE A 414 -14.32 20.06 10.30
C ILE A 414 -13.62 20.52 11.59
N PRO A 415 -14.30 20.42 12.75
CA PRO A 415 -13.73 20.82 14.04
C PRO A 415 -12.65 19.84 14.49
N ARG A 416 -12.15 20.06 15.69
CA ARG A 416 -11.27 19.11 16.41
C ARG A 416 -12.01 17.83 16.75
#